data_0b0b4e015826489ef90fdc216fcfa2b4
#
_entry.id   0b0b4e015826489ef90fdc216fcfa2b4
#
_cell.length_a   1.000
_cell.length_b   1.000
_cell.length_c   1.000
_cell.angle_alpha   90.00
_cell.angle_beta   90.00
_cell.angle_gamma   90.00
#
_symmetry.space_group_name_H-M   'P 1'
#
loop_
_entity.id
_entity.type
_entity.pdbx_description
1 polymer ?
#
loop_
_entity_poly.entity_id
_entity_poly.type
_entity_poly.pdbx_seq_one_letter_code
_entity_poly.pdbx_strand_id
1 'polypeptide(L)'
;RLAHERVRIGQASPDEALSLQAQAEQTRAELPALRKQLQQTEHLLAVLAGRAPGTGGIPAFTLADFTLPVEMPLVVPSELVRRRPDIQASEALLHAANADYGVAIAKLYPQINLSANLGSQALTTGALFGGGSAVWGLVAQLTQPLFNPGLPAEKRAALAAFDAAAANYQSVVLESLRNVADTLRAVESDAQTLTALAAADMAAQASLQSVERQYRLGAASYLQLLIAQQQAQSIRINMVAAQAQRLVDSVALYQALGGGVS
;
A
#
# COMPACT_ATOMS: atom_id res chain seq x y z
N ARG A 1 10.23 -22.07 -37.49
CA ARG A 1 10.67 -23.22 -38.29
C ARG A 1 9.64 -23.56 -39.40
N LEU A 2 8.36 -23.79 -39.08
CA LEU A 2 7.33 -24.12 -40.10
C LEU A 2 7.20 -23.02 -41.20
N ALA A 3 7.30 -21.74 -40.86
CA ALA A 3 7.23 -20.67 -41.85
C ALA A 3 8.38 -20.74 -42.89
N HIS A 4 9.59 -20.99 -42.47
CA HIS A 4 10.73 -21.16 -43.37
C HIS A 4 10.60 -22.42 -44.26
N GLU A 5 10.08 -23.53 -43.72
CA GLU A 5 9.81 -24.75 -44.55
C GLU A 5 8.76 -24.46 -45.63
N ARG A 6 7.72 -23.69 -45.32
CA ARG A 6 6.69 -23.31 -46.27
C ARG A 6 7.23 -22.41 -47.40
N VAL A 7 8.14 -21.48 -47.05
CA VAL A 7 8.86 -20.69 -48.08
C VAL A 7 9.71 -21.63 -48.98
N ARG A 8 10.44 -22.60 -48.39
CA ARG A 8 11.27 -23.53 -49.12
C ARG A 8 10.49 -24.36 -50.17
N ILE A 9 9.25 -24.73 -49.83
CA ILE A 9 8.38 -25.56 -50.72
C ILE A 9 7.44 -24.68 -51.56
N GLY A 10 7.63 -23.34 -51.58
CA GLY A 10 6.86 -22.37 -52.39
C GLY A 10 5.42 -22.12 -51.90
N GLN A 11 5.06 -22.47 -50.67
CA GLN A 11 3.74 -22.32 -50.09
C GLN A 11 3.55 -21.03 -49.29
N ALA A 12 4.59 -20.23 -49.09
CA ALA A 12 4.56 -18.94 -48.42
C ALA A 12 5.56 -17.98 -49.04
N SER A 13 5.34 -16.68 -48.93
CA SER A 13 6.32 -15.67 -49.37
C SER A 13 7.42 -15.51 -48.32
N PRO A 14 8.63 -15.08 -48.73
CA PRO A 14 9.68 -14.73 -47.79
C PRO A 14 9.28 -13.63 -46.83
N ASP A 15 8.49 -12.64 -47.26
CA ASP A 15 7.99 -11.53 -46.42
C ASP A 15 7.05 -12.02 -45.30
N GLU A 16 6.21 -13.01 -45.58
CA GLU A 16 5.33 -13.65 -44.60
C GLU A 16 6.17 -14.33 -43.50
N ALA A 17 7.22 -15.06 -43.88
CA ALA A 17 8.12 -15.72 -42.93
C ALA A 17 8.89 -14.72 -42.04
N LEU A 18 9.37 -13.61 -42.64
CA LEU A 18 10.04 -12.53 -41.90
C LEU A 18 9.10 -11.81 -40.93
N SER A 19 7.87 -11.53 -41.34
CA SER A 19 6.85 -10.93 -40.47
C SER A 19 6.55 -11.80 -39.25
N LEU A 20 6.37 -13.11 -39.47
CA LEU A 20 6.14 -14.08 -38.38
C LEU A 20 7.34 -14.21 -37.45
N GLN A 21 8.56 -14.13 -38.00
CA GLN A 21 9.79 -14.15 -37.21
C GLN A 21 9.88 -12.90 -36.34
N ALA A 22 9.61 -11.72 -36.91
CA ALA A 22 9.63 -10.46 -36.17
C ALA A 22 8.62 -10.50 -34.98
N GLN A 23 7.42 -11.00 -35.22
CA GLN A 23 6.39 -11.14 -34.18
C GLN A 23 6.80 -12.14 -33.08
N ALA A 24 7.42 -13.28 -33.47
CA ALA A 24 7.92 -14.26 -32.49
C ALA A 24 9.05 -13.66 -31.63
N GLU A 25 9.99 -12.91 -32.22
CA GLU A 25 11.06 -12.27 -31.47
C GLU A 25 10.53 -11.13 -30.58
N GLN A 26 9.51 -10.38 -31.02
CA GLN A 26 8.85 -9.38 -30.20
C GLN A 26 8.21 -10.01 -28.96
N THR A 27 7.47 -11.12 -29.11
CA THR A 27 6.89 -11.86 -27.97
C THR A 27 7.98 -12.42 -27.05
N ARG A 28 9.09 -12.87 -27.61
CA ARG A 28 10.24 -13.34 -26.79
C ARG A 28 10.89 -12.21 -25.99
N ALA A 29 10.92 -10.99 -26.54
CA ALA A 29 11.49 -9.82 -25.87
C ALA A 29 10.67 -9.43 -24.61
N GLU A 30 9.40 -9.82 -24.50
CA GLU A 30 8.56 -9.57 -23.32
C GLU A 30 8.94 -10.48 -22.13
N LEU A 31 9.44 -11.69 -22.38
CA LEU A 31 9.75 -12.68 -21.33
C LEU A 31 10.80 -12.18 -20.32
N PRO A 32 11.92 -11.56 -20.70
CA PRO A 32 12.90 -11.04 -19.75
C PRO A 32 12.31 -9.95 -18.85
N ALA A 33 11.44 -9.09 -19.38
CA ALA A 33 10.77 -8.05 -18.61
C ALA A 33 9.85 -8.64 -17.53
N LEU A 34 9.04 -9.64 -17.88
CA LEU A 34 8.17 -10.35 -16.94
C LEU A 34 8.97 -11.09 -15.86
N ARG A 35 10.07 -11.76 -16.26
CA ARG A 35 10.96 -12.45 -15.29
C ARG A 35 11.61 -11.46 -14.33
N LYS A 36 12.06 -10.32 -14.82
CA LYS A 36 12.60 -9.24 -13.97
C LYS A 36 11.56 -8.76 -12.96
N GLN A 37 10.32 -8.52 -13.39
CA GLN A 37 9.24 -8.08 -12.51
C GLN A 37 8.91 -9.13 -11.46
N LEU A 38 8.85 -10.41 -11.84
CA LEU A 38 8.67 -11.52 -10.89
C LEU A 38 9.75 -11.51 -9.82
N GLN A 39 11.03 -11.49 -10.21
CA GLN A 39 12.16 -11.45 -9.28
C GLN A 39 12.13 -10.22 -8.35
N GLN A 40 11.77 -9.05 -8.88
CA GLN A 40 11.63 -7.84 -8.06
C GLN A 40 10.53 -7.98 -7.02
N THR A 41 9.41 -8.61 -7.37
CA THR A 41 8.31 -8.90 -6.44
C THR A 41 8.71 -9.91 -5.39
N GLU A 42 9.45 -10.97 -5.77
CA GLU A 42 10.00 -11.95 -4.83
C GLU A 42 10.99 -11.31 -3.84
N HIS A 43 11.85 -10.40 -4.32
CA HIS A 43 12.75 -9.63 -3.45
C HIS A 43 11.97 -8.74 -2.47
N LEU A 44 10.91 -8.08 -2.92
CA LEU A 44 10.05 -7.28 -2.06
C LEU A 44 9.38 -8.14 -0.98
N LEU A 45 8.84 -9.30 -1.36
CA LEU A 45 8.26 -10.25 -0.41
C LEU A 45 9.27 -10.73 0.63
N ALA A 46 10.53 -11.01 0.22
CA ALA A 46 11.60 -11.38 1.14
C ALA A 46 11.84 -10.27 2.17
N VAL A 47 11.95 -9.01 1.73
CA VAL A 47 12.14 -7.86 2.62
C VAL A 47 10.96 -7.69 3.58
N LEU A 48 9.73 -7.80 3.08
CA LEU A 48 8.52 -7.72 3.92
C LEU A 48 8.44 -8.85 4.95
N ALA A 49 9.01 -10.02 4.63
CA ALA A 49 9.15 -11.14 5.55
C ALA A 49 10.39 -11.05 6.49
N GLY A 50 11.11 -9.91 6.48
CA GLY A 50 12.32 -9.70 7.29
C GLY A 50 13.53 -10.52 6.84
N ARG A 51 13.59 -10.94 5.58
CA ARG A 51 14.66 -11.77 5.02
C ARG A 51 15.48 -10.99 3.98
N ALA A 52 16.76 -11.34 3.85
CA ALA A 52 17.57 -10.77 2.79
C ALA A 52 17.14 -11.32 1.40
N PRO A 53 17.06 -10.47 0.36
CA PRO A 53 16.77 -10.92 -1.00
C PRO A 53 17.78 -12.00 -1.45
N GLY A 54 17.29 -13.04 -2.12
CA GLY A 54 18.13 -14.11 -2.67
C GLY A 54 18.50 -15.23 -1.67
N THR A 55 18.11 -15.15 -0.40
CA THR A 55 18.36 -16.23 0.60
C THR A 55 17.40 -17.43 0.46
N GLY A 56 16.43 -17.34 -0.43
CA GLY A 56 15.39 -18.37 -0.61
C GLY A 56 14.33 -18.36 0.52
N GLY A 57 13.46 -19.38 0.51
CA GLY A 57 12.45 -19.56 1.57
C GLY A 57 11.16 -18.73 1.39
N ILE A 58 11.02 -18.03 0.27
CA ILE A 58 9.72 -17.52 -0.17
C ILE A 58 9.05 -18.63 -1.00
N PRO A 59 7.83 -19.08 -0.65
CA PRO A 59 7.09 -20.04 -1.45
C PRO A 59 6.83 -19.49 -2.86
N ALA A 60 6.89 -20.36 -3.87
CA ALA A 60 6.42 -20.00 -5.20
C ALA A 60 4.89 -20.00 -5.17
N PHE A 61 4.27 -18.87 -5.50
CA PHE A 61 2.84 -18.74 -5.60
C PHE A 61 2.38 -18.78 -7.06
N THR A 62 1.25 -19.41 -7.30
CA THR A 62 0.53 -19.34 -8.58
C THR A 62 -0.80 -18.62 -8.38
N LEU A 63 -1.38 -18.11 -9.45
CA LEU A 63 -2.68 -17.42 -9.38
C LEU A 63 -3.79 -18.37 -8.87
N ALA A 64 -3.65 -19.69 -9.07
CA ALA A 64 -4.60 -20.71 -8.62
C ALA A 64 -4.58 -20.92 -7.09
N ASP A 65 -3.53 -20.50 -6.41
CA ASP A 65 -3.41 -20.64 -4.95
C ASP A 65 -4.27 -19.60 -4.21
N PHE A 66 -4.79 -18.60 -4.94
CA PHE A 66 -5.60 -17.52 -4.38
C PHE A 66 -7.07 -17.69 -4.76
N THR A 67 -7.92 -17.66 -3.76
CA THR A 67 -9.38 -17.67 -3.92
C THR A 67 -9.94 -16.30 -3.54
N LEU A 68 -10.85 -15.78 -4.36
CA LEU A 68 -11.56 -14.54 -4.04
C LEU A 68 -12.54 -14.80 -2.89
N PRO A 69 -12.63 -13.89 -1.89
CA PRO A 69 -13.66 -13.99 -0.87
C PRO A 69 -15.05 -13.88 -1.50
N VAL A 70 -15.95 -14.76 -1.07
CA VAL A 70 -17.32 -14.83 -1.59
C VAL A 70 -18.17 -13.65 -1.10
N GLU A 71 -17.91 -13.20 0.12
CA GLU A 71 -18.57 -12.04 0.72
C GLU A 71 -17.53 -10.99 1.14
N MET A 72 -17.75 -9.76 0.71
CA MET A 72 -16.96 -8.63 1.18
C MET A 72 -17.74 -7.89 2.26
N PRO A 73 -17.11 -7.60 3.44
CA PRO A 73 -17.80 -6.90 4.52
C PRO A 73 -18.11 -5.47 4.09
N LEU A 74 -19.40 -5.14 4.01
CA LEU A 74 -19.91 -3.78 3.89
C LEU A 74 -19.93 -3.18 5.31
N VAL A 75 -18.83 -2.53 5.69
CA VAL A 75 -18.75 -1.81 6.98
C VAL A 75 -19.19 -0.37 6.79
N VAL A 76 -19.94 0.16 7.77
CA VAL A 76 -20.43 1.54 7.75
C VAL A 76 -19.25 2.51 7.81
N PRO A 77 -19.18 3.52 6.92
CA PRO A 77 -18.03 4.42 6.82
C PRO A 77 -17.57 5.09 8.12
N SER A 78 -18.49 5.38 9.05
CA SER A 78 -18.19 6.00 10.35
C SER A 78 -17.41 5.10 11.32
N GLU A 79 -17.55 3.77 11.24
CA GLU A 79 -16.78 2.83 12.05
C GLU A 79 -15.38 2.59 11.49
N LEU A 80 -15.24 2.66 10.16
CA LEU A 80 -13.97 2.54 9.46
C LEU A 80 -12.97 3.62 9.86
N VAL A 81 -13.45 4.87 9.97
CA VAL A 81 -12.64 6.03 10.35
C VAL A 81 -11.91 5.79 11.67
N ARG A 82 -12.56 5.16 12.65
CA ARG A 82 -11.97 4.93 13.98
C ARG A 82 -10.96 3.78 14.04
N ARG A 83 -10.98 2.86 13.09
CA ARG A 83 -10.12 1.66 13.10
C ARG A 83 -8.82 1.82 12.33
N ARG A 84 -8.75 2.79 11.41
CA ARG A 84 -7.56 3.01 10.59
C ARG A 84 -6.39 3.55 11.41
N PRO A 85 -5.21 2.92 11.35
CA PRO A 85 -4.04 3.36 12.12
C PRO A 85 -3.52 4.75 11.70
N ASP A 86 -3.67 5.14 10.41
CA ASP A 86 -3.27 6.45 9.91
C ASP A 86 -4.16 7.57 10.48
N ILE A 87 -5.46 7.32 10.63
CA ILE A 87 -6.40 8.25 11.24
C ILE A 87 -6.12 8.38 12.74
N GLN A 88 -5.91 7.26 13.45
CA GLN A 88 -5.55 7.28 14.87
C GLN A 88 -4.22 8.02 15.11
N ALA A 89 -3.23 7.82 14.24
CA ALA A 89 -1.96 8.52 14.34
C ALA A 89 -2.14 10.04 14.13
N SER A 90 -2.94 10.46 13.14
CA SER A 90 -3.20 11.89 12.90
C SER A 90 -4.04 12.52 14.01
N GLU A 91 -4.97 11.79 14.63
CA GLU A 91 -5.72 12.22 15.81
C GLU A 91 -4.80 12.38 17.02
N ALA A 92 -3.88 11.45 17.26
CA ALA A 92 -2.90 11.56 18.34
C ALA A 92 -1.97 12.78 18.16
N LEU A 93 -1.56 13.09 16.90
CA LEU A 93 -0.79 14.29 16.60
C LEU A 93 -1.60 15.58 16.84
N LEU A 94 -2.90 15.58 16.54
CA LEU A 94 -3.79 16.69 16.85
C LEU A 94 -3.91 16.90 18.37
N HIS A 95 -4.04 15.82 19.14
CA HIS A 95 -4.06 15.89 20.61
C HIS A 95 -2.74 16.42 21.16
N ALA A 96 -1.60 16.00 20.62
CA ALA A 96 -0.29 16.51 21.00
C ALA A 96 -0.16 18.02 20.75
N ALA A 97 -0.54 18.49 19.56
CA ALA A 97 -0.54 19.92 19.22
C ALA A 97 -1.47 20.75 20.13
N ASN A 98 -2.63 20.21 20.51
CA ASN A 98 -3.55 20.83 21.47
C ASN A 98 -2.91 20.93 22.87
N ALA A 99 -2.19 19.90 23.31
CA ALA A 99 -1.47 19.91 24.58
C ALA A 99 -0.33 20.96 24.57
N ASP A 100 0.42 21.05 23.48
CA ASP A 100 1.48 22.07 23.29
C ASP A 100 0.92 23.49 23.31
N TYR A 101 -0.26 23.70 22.71
CA TYR A 101 -0.96 24.98 22.82
C TYR A 101 -1.36 25.27 24.28
N GLY A 102 -1.84 24.27 25.02
CA GLY A 102 -2.09 24.38 26.46
C GLY A 102 -0.85 24.75 27.25
N VAL A 103 0.30 24.18 26.96
CA VAL A 103 1.59 24.52 27.56
C VAL A 103 1.97 25.99 27.27
N ALA A 104 1.82 26.43 26.02
CA ALA A 104 2.11 27.82 25.64
C ALA A 104 1.20 28.83 26.38
N ILE A 105 -0.05 28.47 26.62
CA ILE A 105 -0.99 29.25 27.45
C ILE A 105 -0.52 29.25 28.90
N ALA A 106 -0.16 28.06 29.46
CA ALA A 106 0.24 27.94 30.86
C ALA A 106 1.48 28.80 31.21
N LYS A 107 2.39 28.99 30.26
CA LYS A 107 3.57 29.89 30.43
C LYS A 107 3.22 31.35 30.66
N LEU A 108 2.00 31.78 30.35
CA LEU A 108 1.51 33.12 30.60
C LEU A 108 1.05 33.35 32.05
N TYR A 109 0.87 32.27 32.80
CA TYR A 109 0.39 32.31 34.20
C TYR A 109 1.55 32.17 35.19
N PRO A 110 1.33 32.55 36.46
CA PRO A 110 2.29 32.33 37.54
C PRO A 110 2.62 30.83 37.69
N GLN A 111 3.91 30.52 37.80
CA GLN A 111 4.39 29.18 38.05
C GLN A 111 4.77 29.03 39.53
N ILE A 112 4.24 28.02 40.18
CA ILE A 112 4.53 27.69 41.57
C ILE A 112 5.44 26.47 41.58
N ASN A 113 6.68 26.64 42.06
CA ASN A 113 7.63 25.55 42.24
C ASN A 113 7.74 25.22 43.74
N LEU A 114 7.51 23.98 44.10
CA LEU A 114 7.66 23.47 45.46
C LEU A 114 8.84 22.49 45.47
N SER A 115 9.82 22.83 46.31
CA SER A 115 11.02 21.98 46.53
C SER A 115 11.12 21.55 47.96
N ALA A 116 11.30 20.26 48.19
CA ALA A 116 11.59 19.72 49.49
C ALA A 116 12.96 19.02 49.48
N ASN A 117 13.78 19.27 50.47
CA ASN A 117 15.07 18.61 50.62
C ASN A 117 15.21 18.05 52.04
N LEU A 118 15.76 16.86 52.12
CA LEU A 118 16.10 16.18 53.36
C LEU A 118 17.57 15.70 53.27
N GLY A 119 18.37 15.98 54.24
CA GLY A 119 19.77 15.59 54.23
C GLY A 119 20.39 15.56 55.62
N SER A 120 21.66 15.23 55.71
CA SER A 120 22.47 15.37 56.91
C SER A 120 23.59 16.35 56.64
N GLN A 121 23.83 17.26 57.60
CA GLN A 121 24.90 18.26 57.57
C GLN A 121 25.63 18.25 58.89
N ALA A 122 26.98 18.08 58.87
CA ALA A 122 27.83 18.07 60.06
C ALA A 122 29.19 18.67 59.77
N LEU A 123 29.84 19.20 60.80
CA LEU A 123 31.19 19.77 60.69
C LEU A 123 32.33 18.70 60.60
N THR A 124 32.00 17.48 60.96
CA THR A 124 32.97 16.35 60.90
C THR A 124 32.25 15.11 60.31
N THR A 125 32.98 14.26 59.62
CA THR A 125 32.43 13.03 58.99
C THR A 125 31.81 12.08 60.01
N GLY A 126 32.34 12.01 61.27
CA GLY A 126 31.76 11.19 62.30
C GLY A 126 30.41 11.68 62.86
N ALA A 127 30.14 12.96 62.75
CA ALA A 127 28.85 13.54 63.16
C ALA A 127 27.74 13.49 62.14
N LEU A 128 28.04 13.11 60.89
CA LEU A 128 27.09 13.05 59.78
C LEU A 128 25.91 12.11 60.03
N PHE A 129 26.11 11.04 60.77
CA PHE A 129 25.10 10.02 61.10
C PHE A 129 24.62 10.13 62.55
N GLY A 130 24.97 11.19 63.27
CA GLY A 130 24.49 11.49 64.62
C GLY A 130 23.10 12.10 64.66
N GLY A 131 22.40 11.92 65.80
CA GLY A 131 20.99 12.35 65.92
C GLY A 131 20.71 13.86 65.80
N GLY A 132 21.75 14.72 65.66
CA GLY A 132 21.62 16.17 65.47
C GLY A 132 22.03 16.69 64.08
N SER A 133 22.35 15.83 63.14
CA SER A 133 22.85 16.21 61.82
C SER A 133 21.72 16.33 60.74
N ALA A 134 20.51 15.88 61.04
CA ALA A 134 19.38 15.92 60.09
C ALA A 134 18.94 17.35 59.84
N VAL A 135 18.90 17.72 58.56
CA VAL A 135 18.37 19.02 58.09
C VAL A 135 17.30 18.77 57.06
N TRP A 136 16.27 19.57 57.14
CA TRP A 136 15.21 19.53 56.11
C TRP A 136 14.86 20.98 55.70
N GLY A 137 14.36 21.10 54.48
CA GLY A 137 13.88 22.39 53.97
C GLY A 137 12.70 22.21 53.04
N LEU A 138 11.75 23.11 53.10
CA LEU A 138 10.64 23.24 52.18
C LEU A 138 10.63 24.66 51.65
N VAL A 139 10.72 24.80 50.32
CA VAL A 139 10.75 26.10 49.65
C VAL A 139 9.61 26.12 48.62
N ALA A 140 8.75 27.11 48.73
CA ALA A 140 7.72 27.44 47.70
C ALA A 140 8.17 28.72 47.00
N GLN A 141 8.31 28.67 45.68
CA GLN A 141 8.69 29.79 44.84
C GLN A 141 7.62 30.09 43.82
N LEU A 142 7.12 31.34 43.76
CA LEU A 142 6.21 31.85 42.75
C LEU A 142 7.02 32.66 41.75
N THR A 143 6.94 32.27 40.47
CA THR A 143 7.61 33.02 39.38
C THR A 143 6.58 33.36 38.31
N GLN A 144 6.54 34.68 37.93
CA GLN A 144 5.71 35.12 36.82
C GLN A 144 6.50 36.09 35.93
N PRO A 145 6.56 35.84 34.61
CA PRO A 145 7.13 36.77 33.66
C PRO A 145 6.18 37.97 33.45
N LEU A 146 6.62 39.20 33.85
CA LEU A 146 5.79 40.43 33.71
C LEU A 146 6.00 41.08 32.36
N PHE A 147 7.21 41.01 31.78
CA PHE A 147 7.57 41.67 30.52
C PHE A 147 8.32 40.71 29.62
N ASN A 148 7.58 39.85 28.95
CA ASN A 148 8.14 38.93 27.93
C ASN A 148 7.29 38.95 26.67
N PRO A 149 7.60 39.77 25.64
CA PRO A 149 6.83 39.90 24.42
C PRO A 149 6.91 38.61 23.56
N GLY A 150 7.85 37.68 23.85
CA GLY A 150 7.97 36.40 23.20
C GLY A 150 6.84 35.43 23.55
N LEU A 151 6.29 35.47 24.77
CA LEU A 151 5.23 34.53 25.19
C LEU A 151 3.92 34.66 24.39
N PRO A 152 3.39 35.85 24.08
CA PRO A 152 2.25 35.97 23.18
C PRO A 152 2.55 35.48 21.74
N ALA A 153 3.80 35.62 21.28
CA ALA A 153 4.21 35.12 19.97
C ALA A 153 4.29 33.58 19.99
N GLU A 154 4.84 32.99 21.05
CA GLU A 154 4.87 31.53 21.25
C GLU A 154 3.45 30.93 21.30
N LYS A 155 2.51 31.58 22.02
CA LYS A 155 1.10 31.16 22.01
C LYS A 155 0.49 31.19 20.62
N ARG A 156 0.74 32.26 19.82
CA ARG A 156 0.23 32.33 18.44
C ARG A 156 0.85 31.26 17.53
N ALA A 157 2.14 30.97 17.70
CA ALA A 157 2.81 29.93 16.96
C ALA A 157 2.23 28.54 17.30
N ALA A 158 1.99 28.26 18.60
CA ALA A 158 1.38 27.02 19.03
C ALA A 158 -0.07 26.85 18.54
N LEU A 159 -0.85 27.95 18.50
CA LEU A 159 -2.20 27.95 17.91
C LEU A 159 -2.13 27.62 16.41
N ALA A 160 -1.24 28.24 15.65
CA ALA A 160 -1.07 27.98 14.23
C ALA A 160 -0.62 26.52 13.97
N ALA A 161 0.19 25.96 14.86
CA ALA A 161 0.57 24.53 14.79
C ALA A 161 -0.62 23.60 15.06
N PHE A 162 -1.48 23.95 16.02
CA PHE A 162 -2.74 23.24 16.26
C PHE A 162 -3.68 23.30 15.03
N ASP A 163 -3.87 24.48 14.45
CA ASP A 163 -4.69 24.64 13.23
C ASP A 163 -4.15 23.81 12.06
N ALA A 164 -2.82 23.78 11.91
CA ALA A 164 -2.17 22.94 10.90
C ALA A 164 -2.38 21.43 11.15
N ALA A 165 -2.28 20.99 12.41
CA ALA A 165 -2.56 19.60 12.79
C ALA A 165 -4.04 19.23 12.56
N ALA A 166 -4.97 20.15 12.82
CA ALA A 166 -6.40 19.96 12.57
C ALA A 166 -6.70 19.83 11.07
N ALA A 167 -6.10 20.67 10.23
CA ALA A 167 -6.22 20.59 8.78
C ALA A 167 -5.62 19.29 8.24
N ASN A 168 -4.49 18.84 8.78
CA ASN A 168 -3.88 17.55 8.42
C ASN A 168 -4.79 16.38 8.79
N TYR A 169 -5.37 16.36 9.99
CA TYR A 169 -6.34 15.35 10.41
C TYR A 169 -7.53 15.27 9.45
N GLN A 170 -8.13 16.42 9.08
CA GLN A 170 -9.22 16.47 8.11
C GLN A 170 -8.79 15.90 6.74
N SER A 171 -7.60 16.22 6.27
CA SER A 171 -7.07 15.71 5.01
C SER A 171 -6.90 14.18 5.03
N VAL A 172 -6.36 13.61 6.12
CA VAL A 172 -6.20 12.18 6.30
C VAL A 172 -7.56 11.47 6.32
N VAL A 173 -8.55 12.03 7.00
CA VAL A 173 -9.92 11.47 7.04
C VAL A 173 -10.55 11.47 5.65
N LEU A 174 -10.51 12.60 4.94
CA LEU A 174 -11.09 12.71 3.59
C LEU A 174 -10.39 11.77 2.59
N GLU A 175 -9.06 11.68 2.64
CA GLU A 175 -8.29 10.77 1.80
C GLU A 175 -8.62 9.30 2.10
N SER A 176 -8.83 8.97 3.37
CA SER A 176 -9.25 7.63 3.78
C SER A 176 -10.64 7.27 3.26
N LEU A 177 -11.59 8.20 3.31
CA LEU A 177 -12.92 8.01 2.75
C LEU A 177 -12.89 7.87 1.22
N ARG A 178 -12.07 8.70 0.54
CA ARG A 178 -11.84 8.59 -0.90
C ARG A 178 -11.27 7.21 -1.26
N ASN A 179 -10.26 6.74 -0.53
CA ASN A 179 -9.62 5.44 -0.75
C ASN A 179 -10.63 4.30 -0.65
N VAL A 180 -11.53 4.30 0.36
CA VAL A 180 -12.61 3.30 0.49
C VAL A 180 -13.57 3.36 -0.70
N ALA A 181 -14.00 4.56 -1.10
CA ALA A 181 -14.91 4.72 -2.23
C ALA A 181 -14.30 4.24 -3.55
N ASP A 182 -13.03 4.58 -3.79
CA ASP A 182 -12.30 4.20 -4.99
C ASP A 182 -12.10 2.67 -5.05
N THR A 183 -11.72 2.04 -3.94
CA THR A 183 -11.51 0.57 -3.89
C THR A 183 -12.82 -0.20 -4.04
N LEU A 184 -13.92 0.27 -3.49
CA LEU A 184 -15.25 -0.35 -3.71
C LEU A 184 -15.64 -0.30 -5.19
N ARG A 185 -15.42 0.83 -5.87
CA ARG A 185 -15.68 0.98 -7.30
C ARG A 185 -14.75 0.12 -8.15
N ALA A 186 -13.47 0.01 -7.77
CA ALA A 186 -12.51 -0.85 -8.44
C ALA A 186 -12.99 -2.31 -8.41
N VAL A 187 -13.33 -2.83 -7.24
CA VAL A 187 -13.81 -4.22 -7.08
C VAL A 187 -15.10 -4.50 -7.88
N GLU A 188 -16.05 -3.55 -7.93
CA GLU A 188 -17.25 -3.65 -8.74
C GLU A 188 -16.92 -3.70 -10.25
N SER A 189 -16.06 -2.78 -10.71
CA SER A 189 -15.60 -2.71 -12.10
C SER A 189 -14.83 -3.96 -12.53
N ASP A 190 -13.98 -4.47 -11.65
CA ASP A 190 -13.21 -5.70 -11.89
C ASP A 190 -14.10 -6.91 -12.09
N ALA A 191 -15.18 -7.01 -11.31
CA ALA A 191 -16.15 -8.11 -11.46
C ALA A 191 -16.81 -8.10 -12.85
N GLN A 192 -17.19 -6.90 -13.34
CA GLN A 192 -17.78 -6.73 -14.67
C GLN A 192 -16.74 -7.03 -15.76
N THR A 193 -15.52 -6.51 -15.62
CA THR A 193 -14.41 -6.72 -16.56
C THR A 193 -14.06 -8.20 -16.67
N LEU A 194 -13.95 -8.90 -15.55
CA LEU A 194 -13.62 -10.33 -15.51
C LEU A 194 -14.72 -11.16 -16.18
N THR A 195 -15.98 -10.83 -15.95
CA THR A 195 -17.12 -11.50 -16.61
C THR A 195 -17.08 -11.32 -18.15
N ALA A 196 -16.80 -10.10 -18.61
CA ALA A 196 -16.70 -9.80 -20.04
C ALA A 196 -15.48 -10.51 -20.68
N LEU A 197 -14.32 -10.50 -20.02
CA LEU A 197 -13.11 -11.17 -20.51
C LEU A 197 -13.25 -12.69 -20.49
N ALA A 198 -13.95 -13.27 -19.53
CA ALA A 198 -14.23 -14.71 -19.51
C ALA A 198 -15.12 -15.11 -20.71
N ALA A 199 -16.14 -14.33 -21.03
CA ALA A 199 -16.97 -14.56 -22.21
C ALA A 199 -16.17 -14.38 -23.51
N ALA A 200 -15.28 -13.37 -23.57
CA ALA A 200 -14.40 -13.15 -24.71
C ALA A 200 -13.38 -14.31 -24.90
N ASP A 201 -12.80 -14.83 -23.80
CA ASP A 201 -11.88 -15.98 -23.86
C ASP A 201 -12.58 -17.22 -24.40
N MET A 202 -13.79 -17.54 -23.93
CA MET A 202 -14.59 -18.64 -24.47
C MET A 202 -14.87 -18.48 -25.96
N ALA A 203 -15.27 -17.30 -26.41
CA ALA A 203 -15.54 -17.02 -27.82
C ALA A 203 -14.28 -17.13 -28.69
N ALA A 204 -13.15 -16.59 -28.20
CA ALA A 204 -11.86 -16.65 -28.90
C ALA A 204 -11.33 -18.08 -29.01
N GLN A 205 -11.45 -18.88 -27.96
CA GLN A 205 -11.07 -20.30 -27.98
C GLN A 205 -11.95 -21.11 -28.97
N ALA A 206 -13.26 -20.88 -28.99
CA ALA A 206 -14.17 -21.51 -29.93
C ALA A 206 -13.85 -21.12 -31.40
N SER A 207 -13.53 -19.83 -31.62
CA SER A 207 -13.09 -19.32 -32.93
C SER A 207 -11.79 -20.00 -33.36
N LEU A 208 -10.79 -20.05 -32.48
CA LEU A 208 -9.50 -20.71 -32.74
C LEU A 208 -9.71 -22.17 -33.14
N GLN A 209 -10.48 -22.92 -32.37
CA GLN A 209 -10.80 -24.33 -32.68
C GLN A 209 -11.50 -24.48 -34.05
N SER A 210 -12.38 -23.53 -34.40
CA SER A 210 -13.03 -23.53 -35.70
C SER A 210 -12.04 -23.31 -36.85
N VAL A 211 -11.18 -22.29 -36.72
CA VAL A 211 -10.15 -21.96 -37.72
C VAL A 211 -9.11 -23.09 -37.84
N GLU A 212 -8.73 -23.75 -36.72
CA GLU A 212 -7.84 -24.93 -36.75
C GLU A 212 -8.43 -26.10 -37.54
N ARG A 213 -9.73 -26.35 -37.39
CA ARG A 213 -10.42 -27.38 -38.20
C ARG A 213 -10.46 -27.02 -39.67
N GLN A 214 -10.79 -25.77 -39.98
CA GLN A 214 -10.82 -25.27 -41.37
C GLN A 214 -9.43 -25.32 -42.01
N TYR A 215 -8.39 -24.98 -41.30
CA TYR A 215 -7.01 -25.05 -41.76
C TYR A 215 -6.59 -26.50 -42.09
N ARG A 216 -6.92 -27.45 -41.19
CA ARG A 216 -6.66 -28.88 -41.44
C ARG A 216 -7.39 -29.43 -42.69
N LEU A 217 -8.55 -28.87 -43.01
CA LEU A 217 -9.32 -29.23 -44.19
C LEU A 217 -8.93 -28.40 -45.44
N GLY A 218 -7.95 -27.54 -45.35
CA GLY A 218 -7.53 -26.63 -46.43
C GLY A 218 -8.49 -25.47 -46.74
N ALA A 219 -9.50 -25.25 -45.90
CA ALA A 219 -10.52 -24.21 -46.07
C ALA A 219 -10.14 -22.88 -45.43
N ALA A 220 -9.07 -22.82 -44.59
CA ALA A 220 -8.51 -21.60 -44.06
C ALA A 220 -7.03 -21.50 -44.37
N SER A 221 -6.52 -20.27 -44.50
CA SER A 221 -5.11 -19.99 -44.72
C SER A 221 -4.33 -20.10 -43.39
N TYR A 222 -3.00 -20.31 -43.50
CA TYR A 222 -2.12 -20.28 -42.33
C TYR A 222 -2.13 -18.93 -41.61
N LEU A 223 -2.25 -17.83 -42.36
CA LEU A 223 -2.36 -16.48 -41.81
C LEU A 223 -3.62 -16.34 -40.91
N GLN A 224 -4.77 -16.87 -41.38
CA GLN A 224 -5.99 -16.86 -40.57
C GLN A 224 -5.83 -17.65 -39.27
N LEU A 225 -5.15 -18.80 -39.31
CA LEU A 225 -4.86 -19.58 -38.11
C LEU A 225 -3.99 -18.79 -37.12
N LEU A 226 -2.94 -18.11 -37.60
CA LEU A 226 -2.05 -17.31 -36.75
C LEU A 226 -2.77 -16.10 -36.13
N ILE A 227 -3.62 -15.44 -36.89
CA ILE A 227 -4.45 -14.33 -36.37
C ILE A 227 -5.38 -14.85 -35.25
N ALA A 228 -6.03 -15.99 -35.47
CA ALA A 228 -6.91 -16.57 -34.43
C ALA A 228 -6.14 -16.98 -33.18
N GLN A 229 -4.93 -17.55 -33.33
CA GLN A 229 -4.05 -17.91 -32.20
C GLN A 229 -3.61 -16.68 -31.45
N GLN A 230 -3.16 -15.62 -32.14
CA GLN A 230 -2.75 -14.36 -31.52
C GLN A 230 -3.91 -13.72 -30.76
N GLN A 231 -5.10 -13.70 -31.34
CA GLN A 231 -6.30 -13.14 -30.70
C GLN A 231 -6.67 -13.89 -29.42
N ALA A 232 -6.70 -15.23 -29.47
CA ALA A 232 -6.99 -16.07 -28.32
C ALA A 232 -5.93 -15.89 -27.21
N GLN A 233 -4.64 -15.79 -27.58
CA GLN A 233 -3.56 -15.57 -26.64
C GLN A 233 -3.63 -14.19 -25.98
N SER A 234 -3.92 -13.13 -26.75
CA SER A 234 -4.06 -11.77 -26.22
C SER A 234 -5.21 -11.67 -25.22
N ILE A 235 -6.36 -12.25 -25.55
CA ILE A 235 -7.53 -12.25 -24.64
C ILE A 235 -7.21 -13.05 -23.37
N ARG A 236 -6.52 -14.17 -23.49
CA ARG A 236 -6.09 -15.00 -22.34
C ARG A 236 -5.16 -14.23 -21.40
N ILE A 237 -4.19 -13.49 -21.95
CA ILE A 237 -3.30 -12.65 -21.16
C ILE A 237 -4.09 -11.57 -20.41
N ASN A 238 -5.01 -10.89 -21.09
CA ASN A 238 -5.85 -9.87 -20.47
C ASN A 238 -6.75 -10.44 -19.37
N MET A 239 -7.29 -11.65 -19.55
CA MET A 239 -8.09 -12.32 -18.53
C MET A 239 -7.28 -12.65 -17.29
N VAL A 240 -6.05 -13.18 -17.46
CA VAL A 240 -5.15 -13.47 -16.33
C VAL A 240 -4.76 -12.19 -15.60
N ALA A 241 -4.49 -11.10 -16.34
CA ALA A 241 -4.19 -9.80 -15.74
C ALA A 241 -5.40 -9.26 -14.94
N ALA A 242 -6.61 -9.37 -15.47
CA ALA A 242 -7.83 -8.96 -14.76
C ALA A 242 -8.11 -9.80 -13.51
N GLN A 243 -7.82 -11.10 -13.53
CA GLN A 243 -7.90 -11.96 -12.34
C GLN A 243 -6.91 -11.51 -11.25
N ALA A 244 -5.66 -11.21 -11.63
CA ALA A 244 -4.66 -10.71 -10.71
C ALA A 244 -5.06 -9.34 -10.14
N GLN A 245 -5.54 -8.42 -10.99
CA GLN A 245 -5.98 -7.08 -10.56
C GLN A 245 -7.11 -7.17 -9.54
N ARG A 246 -8.11 -8.01 -9.77
CA ARG A 246 -9.20 -8.20 -8.82
C ARG A 246 -8.73 -8.70 -7.45
N LEU A 247 -7.72 -9.55 -7.40
CA LEU A 247 -7.11 -9.98 -6.13
C LEU A 247 -6.42 -8.81 -5.43
N VAL A 248 -5.66 -8.00 -6.18
CA VAL A 248 -4.98 -6.80 -5.64
C VAL A 248 -6.00 -5.81 -5.08
N ASP A 249 -7.06 -5.51 -5.81
CA ASP A 249 -8.09 -4.55 -5.38
C ASP A 249 -8.94 -5.08 -4.21
N SER A 250 -9.12 -6.40 -4.13
CA SER A 250 -9.71 -7.04 -2.93
C SER A 250 -8.84 -6.82 -1.69
N VAL A 251 -7.51 -7.01 -1.80
CA VAL A 251 -6.59 -6.75 -0.69
C VAL A 251 -6.54 -5.25 -0.34
N ALA A 252 -6.55 -4.38 -1.36
CA ALA A 252 -6.61 -2.93 -1.17
C ALA A 252 -7.88 -2.50 -0.43
N LEU A 253 -9.01 -3.14 -0.69
CA LEU A 253 -10.25 -2.90 0.05
C LEU A 253 -10.09 -3.29 1.53
N TYR A 254 -9.54 -4.46 1.85
CA TYR A 254 -9.27 -4.84 3.24
C TYR A 254 -8.34 -3.84 3.94
N GLN A 255 -7.32 -3.37 3.26
CA GLN A 255 -6.42 -2.33 3.78
C GLN A 255 -7.17 -1.00 4.00
N ALA A 256 -8.01 -0.59 3.04
CA ALA A 256 -8.82 0.62 3.14
C ALA A 256 -9.81 0.56 4.31
N LEU A 257 -10.29 -0.64 4.67
CA LEU A 257 -11.16 -0.91 5.80
C LEU A 257 -10.42 -0.99 7.16
N GLY A 258 -9.12 -0.72 7.20
CA GLY A 258 -8.31 -0.73 8.44
C GLY A 258 -7.69 -2.07 8.78
N GLY A 259 -7.65 -3.04 7.86
CA GLY A 259 -6.86 -4.27 7.97
C GLY A 259 -7.38 -5.35 8.92
N GLY A 260 -8.50 -5.15 9.57
CA GLY A 260 -9.03 -6.10 10.55
C GLY A 260 -10.48 -6.50 10.26
N VAL A 261 -10.67 -7.64 9.59
CA VAL A 261 -11.94 -8.36 9.65
C VAL A 261 -11.68 -9.54 10.58
N SER A 262 -11.87 -9.30 11.86
CA SER A 262 -11.99 -10.36 12.86
C SER A 262 -13.44 -10.45 13.30
#